data_93028228d431d943f16ed531f03d2a3d
#
_entry.id   93028228d431d943f16ed531f03d2a3d
#
_cell.length_a   1.000
_cell.length_b   1.000
_cell.length_c   1.000
_cell.angle_alpha   90.00
_cell.angle_beta   90.00
_cell.angle_gamma   90.00
#
_symmetry.space_group_name_H-M   'P 1'
#
loop_
_entity.id
_entity.type
_entity.pdbx_description
1 polymer ?
#
loop_
_entity_poly.entity_id
_entity_poly.type
_entity_poly.pdbx_seq_one_letter_code
_entity_poly.pdbx_strand_id
1 'polypeptide(L)'
;MTSIPEQQKIIQYLNEAHATELALVRTLQAHIAITPAGRYRRGLERHLDETREHAERVERRLGDLGVGRSPVQLGVGVVQGVLGQVLALSKGPLDLVRGGSPEEKLLKNAKDECATEALEIATYEALEALGRRLGDEETAELAADIRADEEKMLERLRKELPKLVDAVVSAEIDGDSSYDPSSTGAADAVKDAQETVKETAQKASKRARTTARQARRVPGVAQVEGEIKGAAASEQDLAIAGYDDLKVADINKRLPELSQIDISKVDAYERKTSNRASVLNKISSLRGDEPWPGYDEQSVDDVRKALDAGNDDVAKTVREYETRHKKRQGVLQATQRELAKS
;
A
#
# COMPACT_ATOMS: atom_id res chain seq x y z
N MET A 1 1.20 -42.13 -7.13
CA MET A 1 2.42 -41.28 -7.19
C MET A 1 2.26 -40.36 -8.37
N THR A 2 2.20 -39.09 -8.12
CA THR A 2 2.11 -38.01 -9.13
C THR A 2 3.39 -37.99 -9.97
N SER A 3 3.29 -37.86 -11.30
CA SER A 3 4.48 -37.78 -12.14
C SER A 3 5.24 -36.47 -11.93
N ILE A 4 6.54 -36.42 -12.25
CA ILE A 4 7.35 -35.19 -12.09
C ILE A 4 6.72 -33.98 -12.81
N PRO A 5 6.20 -34.06 -14.05
CA PRO A 5 5.52 -32.95 -14.71
C PRO A 5 4.23 -32.53 -14.03
N GLU A 6 3.47 -33.44 -13.46
CA GLU A 6 2.22 -33.17 -12.73
C GLU A 6 2.53 -32.42 -11.44
N GLN A 7 3.52 -32.87 -10.67
CA GLN A 7 3.98 -32.22 -9.47
C GLN A 7 4.49 -30.78 -9.76
N GLN A 8 5.24 -30.59 -10.83
CA GLN A 8 5.71 -29.26 -11.25
C GLN A 8 4.56 -28.31 -11.58
N LYS A 9 3.47 -28.83 -12.16
CA LYS A 9 2.29 -28.02 -12.46
C LYS A 9 1.57 -27.59 -11.18
N ILE A 10 1.43 -28.47 -10.20
CA ILE A 10 0.88 -28.14 -8.87
C ILE A 10 1.75 -27.07 -8.18
N ILE A 11 3.07 -27.30 -8.16
CA ILE A 11 4.02 -26.32 -7.59
C ILE A 11 3.90 -24.94 -8.26
N GLN A 12 3.73 -24.91 -9.58
CA GLN A 12 3.54 -23.65 -10.30
C GLN A 12 2.31 -22.90 -9.77
N TYR A 13 1.15 -23.55 -9.70
CA TYR A 13 -0.10 -22.89 -9.25
C TYR A 13 -0.09 -22.56 -7.76
N LEU A 14 0.53 -23.36 -6.91
CA LEU A 14 0.75 -23.01 -5.51
C LEU A 14 1.64 -21.78 -5.35
N ASN A 15 2.70 -21.66 -6.16
CA ASN A 15 3.53 -20.46 -6.15
C ASN A 15 2.77 -19.20 -6.62
N GLU A 16 1.89 -19.35 -7.62
CA GLU A 16 1.02 -18.26 -8.06
C GLU A 16 0.07 -17.83 -6.93
N ALA A 17 -0.61 -18.77 -6.28
CA ALA A 17 -1.47 -18.50 -5.14
C ALA A 17 -0.70 -17.83 -3.98
N HIS A 18 0.46 -18.38 -3.59
CA HIS A 18 1.30 -17.81 -2.55
C HIS A 18 1.72 -16.36 -2.84
N ALA A 19 2.09 -16.07 -4.10
CA ALA A 19 2.46 -14.73 -4.50
C ALA A 19 1.27 -13.75 -4.43
N THR A 20 0.06 -14.20 -4.72
CA THR A 20 -1.18 -13.42 -4.61
C THR A 20 -1.48 -13.10 -3.15
N GLU A 21 -1.44 -14.09 -2.25
CA GLU A 21 -1.60 -13.89 -0.82
C GLU A 21 -0.63 -12.85 -0.25
N LEU A 22 0.66 -12.97 -0.58
CA LEU A 22 1.67 -12.01 -0.14
C LEU A 22 1.45 -10.59 -0.69
N ALA A 23 0.90 -10.47 -1.88
CA ALA A 23 0.52 -9.17 -2.45
C ALA A 23 -0.69 -8.59 -1.73
N LEU A 24 -1.70 -9.42 -1.44
CA LEU A 24 -2.90 -9.02 -0.71
C LEU A 24 -2.59 -8.59 0.72
N VAL A 25 -1.68 -9.28 1.43
CA VAL A 25 -1.19 -8.83 2.75
C VAL A 25 -0.75 -7.37 2.72
N ARG A 26 0.00 -6.96 1.69
CA ARG A 26 0.47 -5.56 1.54
C ARG A 26 -0.67 -4.59 1.24
N THR A 27 -1.59 -5.02 0.38
CA THR A 27 -2.77 -4.22 0.02
C THR A 27 -3.66 -3.99 1.23
N LEU A 28 -3.97 -5.03 2.00
CA LEU A 28 -4.78 -4.94 3.22
C LEU A 28 -4.11 -4.04 4.27
N GLN A 29 -2.79 -4.13 4.44
CA GLN A 29 -2.06 -3.23 5.33
C GLN A 29 -2.22 -1.75 4.91
N ALA A 30 -2.16 -1.47 3.61
CA ALA A 30 -2.36 -0.13 3.09
C ALA A 30 -3.81 0.35 3.31
N HIS A 31 -4.80 -0.50 3.08
CA HIS A 31 -6.22 -0.17 3.29
C HIS A 31 -6.53 0.05 4.78
N ILE A 32 -6.04 -0.80 5.68
CA ILE A 32 -6.16 -0.64 7.13
C ILE A 32 -5.55 0.70 7.57
N ALA A 33 -4.39 1.05 7.02
CA ALA A 33 -3.70 2.28 7.38
C ALA A 33 -4.55 3.54 7.18
N ILE A 34 -5.38 3.59 6.14
CA ILE A 34 -6.24 4.74 5.83
C ILE A 34 -7.68 4.59 6.31
N THR A 35 -8.07 3.45 6.87
CA THR A 35 -9.43 3.18 7.31
C THR A 35 -9.61 3.58 8.77
N PRO A 36 -10.60 4.45 9.10
CA PRO A 36 -10.94 4.79 10.48
C PRO A 36 -11.39 3.58 11.29
N ALA A 37 -11.21 3.66 12.60
CA ALA A 37 -11.69 2.64 13.53
C ALA A 37 -13.19 2.39 13.35
N GLY A 38 -13.56 1.12 13.16
CA GLY A 38 -14.95 0.77 12.91
C GLY A 38 -15.12 -0.68 12.50
N ARG A 39 -16.34 -1.03 12.10
CA ARG A 39 -16.67 -2.39 11.71
C ARG A 39 -15.93 -2.82 10.43
N TYR A 40 -15.88 -1.95 9.44
CA TYR A 40 -15.19 -2.21 8.18
C TYR A 40 -13.70 -2.48 8.43
N ARG A 41 -13.01 -1.58 9.16
CA ARG A 41 -11.59 -1.78 9.52
C ARG A 41 -11.35 -3.10 10.26
N ARG A 42 -12.16 -3.42 11.26
CA ARG A 42 -12.04 -4.73 11.95
C ARG A 42 -12.25 -5.92 11.03
N GLY A 43 -13.03 -5.74 9.96
CA GLY A 43 -13.15 -6.73 8.88
C GLY A 43 -11.85 -6.93 8.15
N LEU A 44 -11.20 -5.83 7.74
CA LEU A 44 -9.89 -5.85 7.05
C LEU A 44 -8.77 -6.43 7.92
N GLU A 45 -8.75 -6.09 9.22
CA GLU A 45 -7.76 -6.62 10.17
C GLU A 45 -7.87 -8.16 10.30
N ARG A 46 -9.09 -8.68 10.41
CA ARG A 46 -9.30 -10.14 10.41
C ARG A 46 -8.90 -10.79 9.09
N HIS A 47 -9.26 -10.16 7.98
CA HIS A 47 -8.88 -10.64 6.66
C HIS A 47 -7.35 -10.67 6.50
N LEU A 48 -6.66 -9.64 6.94
CA LEU A 48 -5.19 -9.62 6.94
C LEU A 48 -4.59 -10.81 7.69
N ASP A 49 -5.18 -11.19 8.83
CA ASP A 49 -4.69 -12.34 9.59
C ASP A 49 -5.04 -13.66 8.91
N GLU A 50 -6.26 -13.81 8.32
CA GLU A 50 -6.68 -14.94 7.50
C GLU A 50 -5.73 -15.12 6.28
N THR A 51 -5.47 -14.04 5.51
CA THR A 51 -4.56 -14.05 4.35
C THR A 51 -3.12 -14.47 4.72
N ARG A 52 -2.61 -14.01 5.86
CA ARG A 52 -1.29 -14.45 6.36
C ARG A 52 -1.27 -15.95 6.65
N GLU A 53 -2.33 -16.47 7.28
CA GLU A 53 -2.47 -17.89 7.54
C GLU A 53 -2.55 -18.70 6.24
N HIS A 54 -3.29 -18.21 5.23
CA HIS A 54 -3.35 -18.83 3.91
C HIS A 54 -1.96 -18.90 3.26
N ALA A 55 -1.22 -17.79 3.23
CA ALA A 55 0.15 -17.76 2.71
C ALA A 55 1.05 -18.78 3.40
N GLU A 56 0.97 -18.90 4.74
CA GLU A 56 1.74 -19.88 5.51
C GLU A 56 1.32 -21.33 5.21
N ARG A 57 0.03 -21.57 5.01
CA ARG A 57 -0.50 -22.91 4.66
C ARG A 57 -0.01 -23.32 3.27
N VAL A 58 -0.05 -22.42 2.30
CA VAL A 58 0.46 -22.66 0.94
C VAL A 58 1.98 -22.85 0.95
N GLU A 59 2.73 -22.05 1.72
CA GLU A 59 4.19 -22.23 1.87
C GLU A 59 4.55 -23.59 2.48
N ARG A 60 3.81 -24.04 3.49
CA ARG A 60 4.00 -25.40 4.05
C ARG A 60 3.77 -26.47 2.99
N ARG A 61 2.67 -26.37 2.22
CA ARG A 61 2.40 -27.35 1.15
C ARG A 61 3.49 -27.37 0.08
N LEU A 62 4.02 -26.22 -0.31
CA LEU A 62 5.18 -26.15 -1.20
C LEU A 62 6.40 -26.85 -0.60
N GLY A 63 6.63 -26.69 0.70
CA GLY A 63 7.69 -27.39 1.43
C GLY A 63 7.53 -28.92 1.40
N ASP A 64 6.31 -29.44 1.58
CA ASP A 64 5.98 -30.87 1.52
C ASP A 64 6.23 -31.45 0.12
N LEU A 65 6.05 -30.64 -0.91
CA LEU A 65 6.36 -30.97 -2.30
C LEU A 65 7.86 -30.83 -2.66
N GLY A 66 8.72 -30.53 -1.67
CA GLY A 66 10.17 -30.45 -1.83
C GLY A 66 10.68 -29.12 -2.37
N VAL A 67 9.83 -28.08 -2.39
CA VAL A 67 10.27 -26.72 -2.74
C VAL A 67 10.94 -26.11 -1.52
N GLY A 68 12.28 -25.98 -1.54
CA GLY A 68 13.03 -25.35 -0.45
C GLY A 68 12.60 -23.89 -0.22
N ARG A 69 12.77 -23.40 1.02
CA ARG A 69 12.43 -22.04 1.48
C ARG A 69 13.19 -20.90 0.78
N SER A 70 13.39 -20.96 -0.52
CA SER A 70 14.05 -19.89 -1.26
C SER A 70 13.07 -19.28 -2.27
N PRO A 71 12.39 -18.18 -1.94
CA PRO A 71 11.43 -17.54 -2.84
C PRO A 71 12.07 -16.91 -4.09
N VAL A 72 13.40 -16.99 -4.24
CA VAL A 72 14.14 -16.20 -5.25
C VAL A 72 14.44 -16.97 -6.53
N GLN A 73 14.26 -18.29 -6.59
CA GLN A 73 14.71 -19.06 -7.76
C GLN A 73 13.63 -19.62 -8.69
N LEU A 74 12.36 -19.48 -8.39
CA LEU A 74 11.28 -19.94 -9.28
C LEU A 74 10.59 -18.75 -9.96
N GLY A 75 11.23 -18.27 -11.01
CA GLY A 75 10.55 -17.57 -12.08
C GLY A 75 10.16 -16.11 -11.81
N VAL A 76 11.14 -15.22 -11.88
CA VAL A 76 10.92 -13.76 -12.04
C VAL A 76 9.81 -13.45 -13.08
N GLY A 77 9.57 -14.33 -14.06
CA GLY A 77 8.52 -14.16 -15.08
C GLY A 77 7.09 -14.44 -14.60
N VAL A 78 6.89 -15.39 -13.69
CA VAL A 78 5.56 -15.74 -13.16
C VAL A 78 5.11 -14.72 -12.14
N VAL A 79 6.02 -14.31 -11.25
CA VAL A 79 5.75 -13.27 -10.26
C VAL A 79 5.43 -11.92 -10.93
N GLN A 80 6.07 -11.59 -12.06
CA GLN A 80 5.75 -10.38 -12.82
C GLN A 80 4.36 -10.44 -13.49
N GLY A 81 3.91 -11.61 -13.94
CA GLY A 81 2.57 -11.79 -14.53
C GLY A 81 1.46 -11.64 -13.48
N VAL A 82 1.59 -12.32 -12.35
CA VAL A 82 0.60 -12.30 -11.26
C VAL A 82 0.66 -10.99 -10.48
N LEU A 83 1.83 -10.50 -10.13
CA LEU A 83 1.99 -9.15 -9.55
C LEU A 83 1.53 -8.06 -10.52
N GLY A 84 1.73 -8.22 -11.82
CA GLY A 84 1.21 -7.29 -12.84
C GLY A 84 -0.31 -7.31 -12.90
N GLN A 85 -0.97 -8.46 -12.73
CA GLN A 85 -2.43 -8.56 -12.68
C GLN A 85 -3.00 -8.07 -11.33
N VAL A 86 -2.42 -8.46 -10.21
CA VAL A 86 -2.83 -7.99 -8.88
C VAL A 86 -2.55 -6.49 -8.72
N LEU A 87 -1.41 -5.99 -9.21
CA LEU A 87 -1.11 -4.55 -9.25
C LEU A 87 -1.94 -3.81 -10.29
N ALA A 88 -2.40 -4.47 -11.37
CA ALA A 88 -3.34 -3.88 -12.32
C ALA A 88 -4.78 -3.86 -11.77
N LEU A 89 -5.16 -4.83 -10.94
CA LEU A 89 -6.44 -4.87 -10.24
C LEU A 89 -6.42 -4.00 -8.99
N SER A 90 -5.35 -4.03 -8.21
CA SER A 90 -5.12 -3.11 -7.09
C SER A 90 -4.67 -1.74 -7.55
N LYS A 91 -4.72 -1.46 -8.88
CA LYS A 91 -4.34 -0.19 -9.50
C LYS A 91 -3.53 0.65 -8.52
N GLY A 92 -2.26 0.37 -8.39
CA GLY A 92 -1.35 1.06 -7.48
C GLY A 92 -1.57 2.59 -7.48
N PRO A 93 -0.64 3.39 -7.12
CA PRO A 93 -0.72 4.82 -6.74
C PRO A 93 -1.71 5.75 -7.48
N LEU A 94 -2.31 5.30 -8.59
CA LEU A 94 -3.32 6.06 -9.33
C LEU A 94 -4.67 6.24 -8.60
N ASP A 95 -5.03 5.34 -7.66
CA ASP A 95 -6.30 5.49 -6.92
C ASP A 95 -6.22 6.44 -5.74
N LEU A 96 -5.02 6.73 -5.22
CA LEU A 96 -4.80 7.87 -4.32
C LEU A 96 -5.02 9.23 -5.03
N VAL A 97 -4.96 9.26 -6.34
CA VAL A 97 -5.13 10.47 -7.19
C VAL A 97 -6.56 10.61 -7.72
N ARG A 98 -7.40 9.58 -7.65
CA ARG A 98 -8.82 9.68 -8.05
C ARG A 98 -9.62 10.42 -6.98
N GLY A 99 -9.44 11.75 -6.99
CA GLY A 99 -10.00 12.71 -6.08
C GLY A 99 -11.50 12.59 -5.88
N GLY A 100 -11.87 12.11 -4.75
CA GLY A 100 -13.14 12.11 -4.09
C GLY A 100 -12.86 12.36 -2.61
N SER A 101 -13.92 12.34 -1.82
CA SER A 101 -13.81 12.36 -0.38
C SER A 101 -12.98 11.16 0.13
N PRO A 102 -12.49 11.20 1.36
CA PRO A 102 -11.92 10.03 2.00
C PRO A 102 -12.88 8.83 2.01
N GLU A 103 -14.19 9.07 2.19
CA GLU A 103 -15.24 8.06 2.15
C GLU A 103 -15.31 7.39 0.77
N GLU A 104 -15.19 8.15 -0.31
CA GLU A 104 -15.14 7.57 -1.66
C GLU A 104 -13.92 6.67 -1.85
N LYS A 105 -12.78 7.01 -1.26
CA LYS A 105 -11.58 6.15 -1.30
C LYS A 105 -11.84 4.82 -0.60
N LEU A 106 -12.48 4.84 0.58
CA LEU A 106 -12.85 3.60 1.29
C LEU A 106 -13.81 2.73 0.48
N LEU A 107 -14.79 3.36 -0.19
CA LEU A 107 -15.70 2.63 -1.08
C LEU A 107 -14.96 2.01 -2.27
N LYS A 108 -14.03 2.75 -2.88
CA LYS A 108 -13.22 2.23 -3.99
C LYS A 108 -12.35 1.06 -3.54
N ASN A 109 -11.68 1.19 -2.39
CA ASN A 109 -10.90 0.10 -1.81
C ASN A 109 -11.76 -1.15 -1.57
N ALA A 110 -12.94 -0.99 -0.97
CA ALA A 110 -13.85 -2.13 -0.74
C ALA A 110 -14.29 -2.81 -2.03
N LYS A 111 -14.49 -2.05 -3.11
CA LYS A 111 -14.80 -2.63 -4.43
C LYS A 111 -13.60 -3.39 -5.02
N ASP A 112 -12.40 -2.84 -4.88
CA ASP A 112 -11.18 -3.49 -5.36
C ASP A 112 -10.90 -4.76 -4.56
N GLU A 113 -11.13 -4.76 -3.24
CA GLU A 113 -11.09 -5.96 -2.40
C GLU A 113 -12.11 -7.01 -2.85
N CYS A 114 -13.36 -6.65 -3.13
CA CYS A 114 -14.33 -7.59 -3.68
C CYS A 114 -13.86 -8.22 -5.02
N ALA A 115 -13.16 -7.48 -5.85
CA ALA A 115 -12.61 -8.00 -7.10
C ALA A 115 -11.41 -8.95 -6.84
N THR A 116 -10.59 -8.64 -5.85
CA THR A 116 -9.48 -9.50 -5.43
C THR A 116 -9.99 -10.82 -4.85
N GLU A 117 -10.97 -10.77 -3.94
CA GLU A 117 -11.60 -11.97 -3.40
C GLU A 117 -12.18 -12.88 -4.50
N ALA A 118 -12.86 -12.28 -5.48
CA ALA A 118 -13.39 -13.06 -6.60
C ALA A 118 -12.27 -13.73 -7.43
N LEU A 119 -11.13 -13.08 -7.57
CA LEU A 119 -9.96 -13.67 -8.21
C LEU A 119 -9.35 -14.79 -7.38
N GLU A 120 -9.25 -14.62 -6.05
CA GLU A 120 -8.71 -15.64 -5.15
C GLU A 120 -9.61 -16.86 -5.09
N ILE A 121 -10.93 -16.68 -5.01
CA ILE A 121 -11.91 -17.77 -5.11
C ILE A 121 -11.67 -18.57 -6.39
N ALA A 122 -11.56 -17.92 -7.55
CA ALA A 122 -11.30 -18.58 -8.83
C ALA A 122 -9.92 -19.25 -8.88
N THR A 123 -8.90 -18.68 -8.26
CA THR A 123 -7.56 -19.24 -8.16
C THR A 123 -7.57 -20.54 -7.36
N TYR A 124 -8.21 -20.54 -6.18
CA TYR A 124 -8.30 -21.72 -5.35
C TYR A 124 -9.27 -22.78 -5.91
N GLU A 125 -10.34 -22.36 -6.60
CA GLU A 125 -11.20 -23.31 -7.34
C GLU A 125 -10.42 -24.03 -8.44
N ALA A 126 -9.60 -23.31 -9.19
CA ALA A 126 -8.75 -23.91 -10.22
C ALA A 126 -7.68 -24.82 -9.60
N LEU A 127 -7.07 -24.44 -8.47
CA LEU A 127 -6.07 -25.25 -7.78
C LEU A 127 -6.69 -26.52 -7.16
N GLU A 128 -7.91 -26.43 -6.58
CA GLU A 128 -8.69 -27.58 -6.11
C GLU A 128 -8.95 -28.56 -7.25
N ALA A 129 -9.46 -28.06 -8.38
CA ALA A 129 -9.74 -28.90 -9.54
C ALA A 129 -8.46 -29.56 -10.12
N LEU A 130 -7.35 -28.82 -10.13
CA LEU A 130 -6.05 -29.34 -10.56
C LEU A 130 -5.56 -30.46 -9.63
N GLY A 131 -5.60 -30.22 -8.30
CA GLY A 131 -5.22 -31.21 -7.30
C GLY A 131 -6.00 -32.52 -7.47
N ARG A 132 -7.33 -32.43 -7.53
CA ARG A 132 -8.21 -33.61 -7.76
C ARG A 132 -7.90 -34.32 -9.07
N ARG A 133 -7.70 -33.54 -10.15
CA ARG A 133 -7.41 -34.12 -11.48
C ARG A 133 -6.11 -34.88 -11.53
N LEU A 134 -5.12 -34.48 -10.74
CA LEU A 134 -3.78 -35.06 -10.68
C LEU A 134 -3.58 -36.05 -9.51
N GLY A 135 -4.63 -36.26 -8.68
CA GLY A 135 -4.59 -37.16 -7.53
C GLY A 135 -3.79 -36.62 -6.34
N ASP A 136 -3.64 -35.31 -6.24
CA ASP A 136 -3.06 -34.62 -5.09
C ASP A 136 -4.18 -34.09 -4.19
N GLU A 137 -4.76 -34.99 -3.40
CA GLU A 137 -5.89 -34.65 -2.50
C GLU A 137 -5.50 -33.61 -1.43
N GLU A 138 -4.26 -33.63 -0.92
CA GLU A 138 -3.80 -32.66 0.09
C GLU A 138 -3.83 -31.24 -0.48
N THR A 139 -3.40 -31.04 -1.71
CA THR A 139 -3.50 -29.73 -2.38
C THR A 139 -4.96 -29.37 -2.66
N ALA A 140 -5.78 -30.34 -3.07
CA ALA A 140 -7.19 -30.10 -3.34
C ALA A 140 -7.97 -29.67 -2.07
N GLU A 141 -7.75 -30.38 -0.95
CA GLU A 141 -8.36 -30.03 0.34
C GLU A 141 -7.90 -28.66 0.84
N LEU A 142 -6.60 -28.39 0.80
CA LEU A 142 -6.06 -27.07 1.15
C LEU A 142 -6.71 -25.96 0.34
N ALA A 143 -6.83 -26.13 -0.96
CA ALA A 143 -7.43 -25.13 -1.85
C ALA A 143 -8.93 -24.95 -1.58
N ALA A 144 -9.67 -26.02 -1.32
CA ALA A 144 -11.09 -25.98 -0.98
C ALA A 144 -11.34 -25.21 0.33
N ASP A 145 -10.50 -25.45 1.35
CA ASP A 145 -10.61 -24.77 2.64
C ASP A 145 -10.37 -23.26 2.50
N ILE A 146 -9.26 -22.88 1.83
CA ILE A 146 -8.95 -21.44 1.64
C ILE A 146 -10.05 -20.79 0.82
N ARG A 147 -10.48 -21.40 -0.29
CA ARG A 147 -11.60 -20.86 -1.09
C ARG A 147 -12.84 -20.59 -0.26
N ALA A 148 -13.19 -21.50 0.67
CA ALA A 148 -14.36 -21.31 1.54
C ALA A 148 -14.21 -20.11 2.50
N ASP A 149 -12.97 -19.75 2.87
CA ASP A 149 -12.70 -18.58 3.69
C ASP A 149 -12.80 -17.29 2.85
N GLU A 150 -12.31 -17.29 1.61
CA GLU A 150 -12.46 -16.15 0.69
C GLU A 150 -13.91 -15.89 0.29
N GLU A 151 -14.72 -16.95 0.08
CA GLU A 151 -16.16 -16.80 -0.15
C GLU A 151 -16.87 -16.08 1.00
N LYS A 152 -16.53 -16.43 2.24
CA LYS A 152 -17.06 -15.74 3.43
C LYS A 152 -16.60 -14.30 3.51
N MET A 153 -15.34 -14.03 3.13
CA MET A 153 -14.79 -12.67 3.15
C MET A 153 -15.46 -11.80 2.10
N LEU A 154 -15.61 -12.28 0.87
CA LEU A 154 -16.35 -11.58 -0.18
C LEU A 154 -17.78 -11.23 0.28
N GLU A 155 -18.46 -12.17 0.93
CA GLU A 155 -19.81 -11.92 1.48
C GLU A 155 -19.79 -10.81 2.55
N ARG A 156 -18.79 -10.81 3.44
CA ARG A 156 -18.61 -9.76 4.48
C ARG A 156 -18.40 -8.38 3.84
N LEU A 157 -17.51 -8.29 2.85
CA LEU A 157 -17.21 -7.05 2.12
C LEU A 157 -18.44 -6.49 1.42
N ARG A 158 -19.18 -7.34 0.71
CA ARG A 158 -20.40 -6.94 0.01
C ARG A 158 -21.47 -6.38 0.96
N LYS A 159 -21.53 -6.86 2.20
CA LYS A 159 -22.45 -6.34 3.25
C LYS A 159 -22.04 -4.94 3.76
N GLU A 160 -20.77 -4.56 3.62
CA GLU A 160 -20.31 -3.22 4.01
C GLU A 160 -20.49 -2.18 2.88
N LEU A 161 -20.56 -2.59 1.59
CA LEU A 161 -20.68 -1.67 0.47
C LEU A 161 -21.82 -0.65 0.58
N PRO A 162 -23.06 -1.03 0.96
CA PRO A 162 -24.15 -0.05 1.10
C PRO A 162 -23.84 1.05 2.11
N LYS A 163 -23.22 0.72 3.23
CA LYS A 163 -22.85 1.69 4.27
C LYS A 163 -21.73 2.64 3.81
N LEU A 164 -20.78 2.13 3.02
CA LEU A 164 -19.74 2.93 2.43
C LEU A 164 -20.32 3.88 1.38
N VAL A 165 -21.34 3.45 0.63
CA VAL A 165 -22.09 4.32 -0.29
C VAL A 165 -22.82 5.41 0.47
N ASP A 166 -23.53 5.05 1.58
CA ASP A 166 -24.22 6.03 2.43
C ASP A 166 -23.23 7.09 2.97
N ALA A 167 -22.04 6.66 3.40
CA ALA A 167 -21.01 7.57 3.88
C ALA A 167 -20.52 8.53 2.76
N VAL A 168 -20.36 8.05 1.52
CA VAL A 168 -20.00 8.89 0.36
C VAL A 168 -21.10 9.91 0.08
N VAL A 169 -22.36 9.49 0.09
CA VAL A 169 -23.51 10.40 -0.14
C VAL A 169 -23.53 11.49 0.93
N SER A 170 -23.42 11.10 2.21
CA SER A 170 -23.38 12.07 3.31
C SER A 170 -22.23 13.05 3.19
N ALA A 171 -21.03 12.58 2.83
CA ALA A 171 -19.85 13.43 2.71
C ALA A 171 -19.92 14.39 1.50
N GLU A 172 -20.34 13.90 0.32
CA GLU A 172 -20.21 14.64 -0.93
C GLU A 172 -21.48 15.39 -1.33
N ILE A 173 -22.65 14.96 -0.88
CA ILE A 173 -23.94 15.56 -1.22
C ILE A 173 -24.49 16.36 -0.05
N ASP A 174 -24.49 15.77 1.17
CA ASP A 174 -25.04 16.44 2.34
C ASP A 174 -24.02 17.34 3.04
N GLY A 175 -22.72 17.20 2.73
CA GLY A 175 -21.65 17.99 3.32
C GLY A 175 -21.26 17.54 4.74
N ASP A 176 -21.68 16.34 5.14
CA ASP A 176 -21.44 15.76 6.47
C ASP A 176 -20.47 14.58 6.38
N SER A 177 -19.17 14.87 6.41
CA SER A 177 -18.11 13.85 6.41
C SER A 177 -18.01 13.16 7.75
N SER A 178 -18.08 11.83 7.72
CA SER A 178 -17.87 10.96 8.88
C SER A 178 -16.44 10.45 9.02
N TYR A 179 -15.55 10.79 8.09
CA TYR A 179 -14.17 10.34 8.10
C TYR A 179 -13.36 11.05 9.18
N ASP A 180 -12.81 10.26 10.10
CA ASP A 180 -11.91 10.73 11.16
C ASP A 180 -10.48 10.23 10.91
N PRO A 181 -9.59 11.09 10.39
CA PRO A 181 -8.19 10.71 10.14
C PRO A 181 -7.42 10.35 11.42
N SER A 182 -7.88 10.85 12.59
CA SER A 182 -7.23 10.59 13.88
C SER A 182 -7.49 9.19 14.44
N SER A 183 -8.45 8.46 13.86
CA SER A 183 -8.85 7.12 14.24
C SER A 183 -8.45 6.05 13.21
N THR A 184 -7.63 6.39 12.21
CA THR A 184 -7.16 5.45 11.18
C THR A 184 -6.09 4.50 11.73
N GLY A 185 -5.85 3.39 11.04
CA GLY A 185 -4.80 2.44 11.42
C GLY A 185 -3.40 3.05 11.47
N ALA A 186 -3.12 4.00 10.57
CA ALA A 186 -1.87 4.75 10.62
C ALA A 186 -1.80 5.69 11.82
N ALA A 187 -2.93 6.31 12.20
CA ALA A 187 -3.00 7.15 13.39
C ALA A 187 -2.75 6.33 14.66
N ASP A 188 -3.30 5.13 14.73
CA ASP A 188 -3.06 4.22 15.85
C ASP A 188 -1.60 3.78 15.91
N ALA A 189 -1.01 3.40 14.77
CA ALA A 189 0.42 3.05 14.71
C ALA A 189 1.34 4.21 15.16
N VAL A 190 0.97 5.46 14.84
CA VAL A 190 1.70 6.65 15.31
C VAL A 190 1.52 6.85 16.82
N LYS A 191 0.31 6.64 17.36
CA LYS A 191 0.05 6.72 18.81
C LYS A 191 0.85 5.67 19.56
N ASP A 192 0.82 4.41 19.10
CA ASP A 192 1.56 3.31 19.70
C ASP A 192 3.08 3.56 19.67
N ALA A 193 3.59 4.08 18.54
CA ALA A 193 4.99 4.48 18.43
C ALA A 193 5.34 5.62 19.40
N GLN A 194 4.45 6.61 19.58
CA GLN A 194 4.64 7.71 20.53
C GLN A 194 4.57 7.25 21.99
N GLU A 195 3.69 6.32 22.34
CA GLU A 195 3.61 5.74 23.67
C GLU A 195 4.86 4.92 23.99
N THR A 196 5.31 4.08 23.04
CA THR A 196 6.56 3.34 23.14
C THR A 196 7.77 4.28 23.34
N VAL A 197 7.77 5.42 22.66
CA VAL A 197 8.78 6.46 22.81
C VAL A 197 8.72 7.12 24.19
N LYS A 198 7.52 7.39 24.73
CA LYS A 198 7.36 7.95 26.08
C LYS A 198 7.88 7.00 27.17
N GLU A 199 7.59 5.71 27.03
CA GLU A 199 8.06 4.67 27.98
C GLU A 199 9.57 4.42 27.89
N THR A 200 10.15 4.60 26.73
CA THR A 200 11.58 4.33 26.47
C THR A 200 12.43 5.59 26.33
N ALA A 201 11.88 6.78 26.56
CA ALA A 201 12.52 8.08 26.31
C ALA A 201 13.91 8.23 27.00
N GLN A 202 14.21 7.50 28.06
CA GLN A 202 15.54 7.48 28.70
C GLN A 202 16.56 6.56 28.01
N LYS A 203 16.12 5.67 27.08
CA LYS A 203 17.02 4.76 26.33
C LYS A 203 16.93 4.88 24.82
N ALA A 204 16.15 5.82 24.26
CA ALA A 204 15.56 5.57 22.95
C ALA A 204 15.68 6.67 21.87
N SER A 205 16.51 7.69 22.01
CA SER A 205 16.64 8.68 20.92
C SER A 205 17.09 8.06 19.56
N LYS A 206 17.86 6.98 19.60
CA LYS A 206 18.24 6.22 18.39
C LYS A 206 17.18 5.20 17.95
N ARG A 207 16.48 4.53 18.87
CA ARG A 207 15.44 3.55 18.54
C ARG A 207 14.15 4.18 18.03
N ALA A 208 13.74 5.33 18.59
CA ALA A 208 12.56 6.06 18.19
C ALA A 208 12.58 6.49 16.70
N ARG A 209 13.76 6.95 16.22
CA ARG A 209 13.92 7.25 14.78
C ARG A 209 13.79 6.00 13.90
N THR A 210 14.21 4.85 14.39
CA THR A 210 14.14 3.59 13.64
C THR A 210 12.72 3.06 13.58
N THR A 211 11.93 3.15 14.65
CA THR A 211 10.55 2.66 14.71
C THR A 211 9.61 3.55 13.88
N ALA A 212 9.76 4.86 13.96
CA ALA A 212 9.03 5.78 13.08
C ALA A 212 9.38 5.54 11.59
N ARG A 213 10.65 5.26 11.28
CA ARG A 213 11.05 4.84 9.92
C ARG A 213 10.43 3.50 9.50
N GLN A 214 10.25 2.57 10.43
CA GLN A 214 9.62 1.27 10.13
C GLN A 214 8.11 1.39 9.94
N ALA A 215 7.43 2.20 10.74
CA ALA A 215 6.01 2.50 10.52
C ALA A 215 5.76 3.17 9.16
N ARG A 216 6.66 4.07 8.73
CA ARG A 216 6.61 4.72 7.42
C ARG A 216 6.90 3.79 6.23
N ARG A 217 7.33 2.53 6.48
CA ARG A 217 7.48 1.51 5.43
C ARG A 217 6.15 0.92 4.96
N VAL A 218 5.05 1.24 5.61
CA VAL A 218 3.71 0.85 5.16
C VAL A 218 3.21 1.90 4.18
N PRO A 219 2.84 1.52 2.94
CA PRO A 219 2.29 2.46 1.96
C PRO A 219 1.11 3.25 2.55
N GLY A 220 1.06 4.55 2.29
CA GLY A 220 0.01 5.43 2.79
C GLY A 220 0.20 6.00 4.21
N VAL A 221 1.07 5.42 5.03
CA VAL A 221 1.33 5.92 6.41
C VAL A 221 1.89 7.35 6.39
N ALA A 222 2.77 7.65 5.43
CA ALA A 222 3.36 8.97 5.28
C ALA A 222 2.28 10.06 5.02
N GLN A 223 1.30 9.76 4.16
CA GLN A 223 0.21 10.68 3.83
C GLN A 223 -0.70 10.91 5.04
N VAL A 224 -1.09 9.84 5.73
CA VAL A 224 -1.97 9.95 6.92
C VAL A 224 -1.25 10.64 8.07
N GLU A 225 0.03 10.36 8.29
CA GLU A 225 0.86 11.09 9.26
C GLU A 225 0.89 12.59 8.94
N GLY A 226 1.03 12.94 7.66
CA GLY A 226 0.99 14.33 7.18
C GLY A 226 -0.37 14.98 7.41
N GLU A 227 -1.46 14.28 7.11
CA GLU A 227 -2.83 14.77 7.32
C GLU A 227 -3.14 15.04 8.80
N ILE A 228 -2.79 14.11 9.69
CA ILE A 228 -2.96 14.26 11.14
C ILE A 228 -2.15 15.46 11.66
N LYS A 229 -0.89 15.53 11.27
CA LYS A 229 -0.01 16.64 11.66
C LYS A 229 -0.49 17.98 11.09
N GLY A 230 -1.02 18.00 9.87
CA GLY A 230 -1.55 19.19 9.23
C GLY A 230 -2.84 19.69 9.84
N ALA A 231 -3.73 18.77 10.27
CA ALA A 231 -4.96 19.13 10.97
C ALA A 231 -4.69 19.89 12.29
N ALA A 232 -3.60 19.54 12.98
CA ALA A 232 -3.17 20.19 14.23
C ALA A 232 -2.13 21.30 14.01
N ALA A 233 -1.59 21.46 12.80
CA ALA A 233 -0.48 22.35 12.52
C ALA A 233 -0.89 23.84 12.58
N SER A 234 0.04 24.66 13.03
CA SER A 234 0.11 26.08 12.76
C SER A 234 0.96 26.34 11.50
N GLU A 235 0.94 27.56 10.98
CA GLU A 235 1.79 27.97 9.86
C GLU A 235 3.28 27.64 10.09
N GLN A 236 3.75 27.88 11.33
CA GLN A 236 5.17 27.68 11.71
C GLN A 236 5.60 26.20 11.65
N ASP A 237 4.65 25.29 11.66
CA ASP A 237 4.90 23.86 11.57
C ASP A 237 5.03 23.36 10.13
N LEU A 238 4.72 24.19 9.13
CA LEU A 238 4.80 23.83 7.72
C LEU A 238 6.24 23.86 7.22
N ALA A 239 6.55 22.97 6.28
CA ALA A 239 7.86 22.96 5.61
C ALA A 239 8.07 24.18 4.67
N ILE A 240 7.01 24.93 4.39
CA ILE A 240 7.06 26.18 3.63
C ILE A 240 6.95 27.35 4.63
N ALA A 241 8.05 28.02 4.89
CA ALA A 241 8.08 29.16 5.79
C ALA A 241 7.29 30.35 5.24
N GLY A 242 6.50 31.03 6.10
CA GLY A 242 5.67 32.18 5.74
C GLY A 242 4.54 31.82 4.79
N TYR A 243 3.98 30.62 4.95
CA TYR A 243 3.00 30.03 4.02
C TYR A 243 1.79 30.91 3.78
N ASP A 244 1.24 31.54 4.84
CA ASP A 244 0.01 32.30 4.77
C ASP A 244 0.17 33.58 3.98
N ASP A 245 1.38 34.17 4.00
CA ASP A 245 1.72 35.40 3.28
C ASP A 245 2.13 35.18 1.84
N LEU A 246 2.36 33.90 1.43
CA LEU A 246 2.82 33.56 0.10
C LEU A 246 1.71 33.62 -0.95
N LYS A 247 2.06 34.11 -2.13
CA LYS A 247 1.22 34.00 -3.32
C LYS A 247 1.12 32.55 -3.75
N VAL A 248 -0.04 32.17 -4.30
CA VAL A 248 -0.29 30.83 -4.84
C VAL A 248 0.82 30.33 -5.78
N ALA A 249 1.36 31.20 -6.63
CA ALA A 249 2.45 30.85 -7.54
C ALA A 249 3.73 30.43 -6.81
N ASP A 250 4.06 31.09 -5.69
CA ASP A 250 5.26 30.82 -4.90
C ASP A 250 5.09 29.50 -4.10
N ILE A 251 3.89 29.26 -3.57
CA ILE A 251 3.55 27.99 -2.93
C ILE A 251 3.67 26.84 -3.95
N ASN A 252 3.01 26.96 -5.08
CA ASN A 252 3.00 25.93 -6.13
C ASN A 252 4.40 25.61 -6.67
N LYS A 253 5.32 26.55 -6.64
CA LYS A 253 6.73 26.36 -7.01
C LYS A 253 7.50 25.54 -5.99
N ARG A 254 7.17 25.65 -4.69
CA ARG A 254 7.85 24.97 -3.58
C ARG A 254 7.28 23.57 -3.30
N LEU A 255 5.99 23.34 -3.60
CA LEU A 255 5.32 22.06 -3.34
C LEU A 255 6.06 20.83 -3.90
N PRO A 256 6.64 20.83 -5.12
CA PRO A 256 7.35 19.66 -5.64
C PRO A 256 8.60 19.25 -4.86
N GLU A 257 9.17 20.16 -4.06
CA GLU A 257 10.38 19.90 -3.26
C GLU A 257 10.07 19.19 -1.94
N LEU A 258 8.79 19.13 -1.56
CA LEU A 258 8.34 18.55 -0.29
C LEU A 258 8.31 17.03 -0.34
N SER A 259 8.41 16.42 0.85
CA SER A 259 8.09 15.00 1.04
C SER A 259 6.59 14.76 0.93
N GLN A 260 6.17 13.51 0.70
CA GLN A 260 4.75 13.14 0.68
C GLN A 260 4.06 13.45 2.03
N ILE A 261 4.79 13.33 3.15
CA ILE A 261 4.32 13.77 4.48
C ILE A 261 4.04 15.26 4.49
N ASP A 262 5.00 16.08 4.03
CA ASP A 262 4.86 17.54 4.06
C ASP A 262 3.80 18.03 3.07
N ILE A 263 3.68 17.40 1.90
CA ILE A 263 2.60 17.64 0.93
C ILE A 263 1.24 17.41 1.61
N SER A 264 1.08 16.27 2.29
CA SER A 264 -0.17 15.91 2.97
C SER A 264 -0.45 16.84 4.17
N LYS A 265 0.59 17.26 4.86
CA LYS A 265 0.49 18.24 5.95
C LYS A 265 0.02 19.61 5.45
N VAL A 266 0.58 20.06 4.33
CA VAL A 266 0.16 21.33 3.68
C VAL A 266 -1.26 21.18 3.15
N ASP A 267 -1.68 20.05 2.58
CA ASP A 267 -3.04 19.82 2.13
C ASP A 267 -4.06 19.99 3.26
N ALA A 268 -3.82 19.31 4.39
CA ALA A 268 -4.70 19.38 5.54
C ALA A 268 -4.77 20.80 6.14
N TYR A 269 -3.62 21.49 6.19
CA TYR A 269 -3.56 22.89 6.63
C TYR A 269 -4.32 23.82 5.67
N GLU A 270 -4.10 23.70 4.36
CA GLU A 270 -4.73 24.53 3.32
C GLU A 270 -6.26 24.38 3.32
N ARG A 271 -6.76 23.13 3.45
CA ARG A 271 -8.21 22.86 3.55
C ARG A 271 -8.86 23.50 4.77
N LYS A 272 -8.13 23.55 5.88
CA LYS A 272 -8.59 24.12 7.15
C LYS A 272 -8.56 25.66 7.13
N THR A 273 -7.70 26.26 6.32
CA THR A 273 -7.43 27.70 6.35
C THR A 273 -7.90 28.41 5.07
N SER A 274 -7.01 28.59 4.11
CA SER A 274 -7.25 29.40 2.92
C SER A 274 -8.05 28.69 1.83
N ASN A 275 -8.05 27.36 1.82
CA ASN A 275 -8.78 26.48 0.87
C ASN A 275 -8.61 26.91 -0.61
N ARG A 276 -7.40 27.28 -1.01
CA ARG A 276 -7.09 27.80 -2.35
C ARG A 276 -7.11 26.68 -3.36
N ALA A 277 -8.12 26.62 -4.23
CA ALA A 277 -8.33 25.53 -5.19
C ALA A 277 -7.10 25.23 -6.07
N SER A 278 -6.35 26.25 -6.51
CA SER A 278 -5.15 26.05 -7.32
C SER A 278 -3.98 25.42 -6.57
N VAL A 279 -3.87 25.65 -5.25
CA VAL A 279 -2.90 24.97 -4.38
C VAL A 279 -3.31 23.51 -4.19
N LEU A 280 -4.57 23.28 -3.85
CA LEU A 280 -5.11 21.92 -3.67
C LEU A 280 -5.01 21.08 -4.94
N ASN A 281 -5.30 21.64 -6.10
CA ASN A 281 -5.12 20.97 -7.40
C ASN A 281 -3.65 20.63 -7.65
N LYS A 282 -2.73 21.53 -7.32
CA LYS A 282 -1.29 21.25 -7.44
C LYS A 282 -0.85 20.14 -6.49
N ILE A 283 -1.29 20.18 -5.23
CA ILE A 283 -1.05 19.13 -4.24
C ILE A 283 -1.57 17.80 -4.75
N SER A 284 -2.81 17.75 -5.26
CA SER A 284 -3.40 16.54 -5.84
C SER A 284 -2.56 15.94 -6.97
N SER A 285 -1.95 16.80 -7.81
CA SER A 285 -1.07 16.36 -8.90
C SER A 285 0.29 15.83 -8.44
N LEU A 286 0.70 16.17 -7.21
CA LEU A 286 1.97 15.74 -6.60
C LEU A 286 1.80 14.58 -5.61
N ARG A 287 0.59 14.28 -5.16
CA ARG A 287 0.34 13.10 -4.34
C ARG A 287 0.62 11.84 -5.14
N GLY A 288 1.30 10.91 -4.52
CA GLY A 288 1.62 9.61 -5.11
C GLY A 288 2.47 8.80 -4.16
N ASP A 289 2.67 7.52 -4.50
CA ASP A 289 3.57 6.68 -3.72
C ASP A 289 5.03 7.04 -4.02
N GLU A 290 5.82 6.98 -2.96
CA GLU A 290 7.28 6.99 -3.11
C GLU A 290 7.71 5.75 -3.91
N PRO A 291 8.82 5.80 -4.68
CA PRO A 291 9.35 4.62 -5.38
C PRO A 291 9.52 3.38 -4.48
N TRP A 292 9.82 3.62 -3.22
CA TRP A 292 9.74 2.67 -2.10
C TRP A 292 9.56 3.44 -0.80
N PRO A 293 9.04 2.80 0.26
CA PRO A 293 8.78 3.46 1.52
C PRO A 293 10.01 4.14 2.13
N GLY A 294 9.87 5.42 2.47
CA GLY A 294 10.93 6.25 3.03
C GLY A 294 11.94 6.79 2.01
N TYR A 295 11.61 6.74 0.72
CA TYR A 295 12.44 7.26 -0.36
C TYR A 295 12.75 8.74 -0.20
N ASP A 296 11.77 9.55 0.16
CA ASP A 296 11.91 10.99 0.31
C ASP A 296 12.90 11.42 1.40
N GLU A 297 13.14 10.56 2.38
CA GLU A 297 14.10 10.79 3.47
C GLU A 297 15.53 10.35 3.13
N GLN A 298 15.71 9.64 2.02
CA GLN A 298 17.01 9.10 1.62
C GLN A 298 17.90 10.15 0.98
N SER A 299 19.20 10.04 1.26
CA SER A 299 20.21 10.82 0.57
C SER A 299 20.36 10.37 -0.90
N VAL A 300 20.95 11.23 -1.73
CA VAL A 300 21.28 10.88 -3.12
C VAL A 300 22.14 9.61 -3.20
N ASP A 301 23.06 9.44 -2.25
CA ASP A 301 23.97 8.29 -2.24
C ASP A 301 23.25 6.99 -1.82
N ASP A 302 22.28 7.06 -0.92
CA ASP A 302 21.44 5.90 -0.55
C ASP A 302 20.58 5.45 -1.74
N VAL A 303 19.98 6.41 -2.44
CA VAL A 303 19.18 6.12 -3.64
C VAL A 303 20.07 5.54 -4.76
N ARG A 304 21.28 6.05 -4.93
CA ARG A 304 22.24 5.48 -5.91
C ARG A 304 22.54 4.02 -5.61
N LYS A 305 22.86 3.69 -4.35
CA LYS A 305 23.12 2.30 -3.94
C LYS A 305 21.90 1.39 -4.20
N ALA A 306 20.70 1.90 -3.98
CA ALA A 306 19.48 1.16 -4.25
C ALA A 306 19.25 0.96 -5.76
N LEU A 307 19.59 1.95 -6.59
CA LEU A 307 19.54 1.85 -8.05
C LEU A 307 20.57 0.85 -8.58
N ASP A 308 21.80 0.87 -8.08
CA ASP A 308 22.86 -0.07 -8.46
C ASP A 308 22.49 -1.54 -8.16
N ALA A 309 21.65 -1.77 -7.15
CA ALA A 309 21.14 -3.08 -6.77
C ALA A 309 19.77 -3.43 -7.41
N GLY A 310 19.14 -2.47 -8.08
CA GLY A 310 17.81 -2.58 -8.68
C GLY A 310 17.82 -3.07 -10.13
N ASN A 311 16.66 -2.95 -10.76
CA ASN A 311 16.47 -3.23 -12.19
C ASN A 311 15.97 -1.97 -12.91
N ASP A 312 15.80 -2.07 -14.23
CA ASP A 312 15.32 -0.98 -15.08
C ASP A 312 13.98 -0.39 -14.65
N ASP A 313 13.07 -1.22 -14.14
CA ASP A 313 11.75 -0.76 -13.71
C ASP A 313 11.84 0.11 -12.46
N VAL A 314 12.74 -0.24 -11.54
CA VAL A 314 13.07 0.61 -10.38
C VAL A 314 13.65 1.93 -10.86
N ALA A 315 14.59 1.92 -11.81
CA ALA A 315 15.19 3.12 -12.35
C ALA A 315 14.18 4.01 -13.07
N LYS A 316 13.24 3.44 -13.82
CA LYS A 316 12.12 4.17 -14.46
C LYS A 316 11.22 4.82 -13.42
N THR A 317 10.78 4.05 -12.43
CA THR A 317 9.91 4.54 -11.33
C THR A 317 10.56 5.71 -10.58
N VAL A 318 11.82 5.57 -10.22
CA VAL A 318 12.59 6.63 -9.55
C VAL A 318 12.72 7.87 -10.46
N ARG A 319 13.00 7.70 -11.73
CA ARG A 319 13.10 8.80 -12.68
C ARG A 319 11.79 9.56 -12.84
N GLU A 320 10.69 8.84 -12.97
CA GLU A 320 9.35 9.43 -13.08
C GLU A 320 8.98 10.21 -11.81
N TYR A 321 9.26 9.64 -10.65
CA TYR A 321 9.02 10.29 -9.37
C TYR A 321 9.87 11.56 -9.23
N GLU A 322 11.18 11.48 -9.41
CA GLU A 322 12.08 12.62 -9.30
C GLU A 322 11.77 13.74 -10.29
N THR A 323 11.32 13.39 -11.50
CA THR A 323 10.93 14.38 -12.49
C THR A 323 9.74 15.23 -12.05
N ARG A 324 8.82 14.63 -11.32
CA ARG A 324 7.62 15.32 -10.79
C ARG A 324 7.89 16.03 -9.47
N HIS A 325 8.83 15.51 -8.67
CA HIS A 325 9.09 15.94 -7.30
C HIS A 325 10.44 16.68 -7.17
N LYS A 326 11.27 16.25 -6.29
CA LYS A 326 12.51 16.92 -5.82
C LYS A 326 13.53 17.26 -6.92
N LYS A 327 13.47 16.58 -8.04
CA LYS A 327 14.39 16.80 -9.19
C LYS A 327 15.87 16.73 -8.81
N ARG A 328 16.22 15.85 -7.88
CA ARG A 328 17.60 15.69 -7.41
C ARG A 328 18.49 15.25 -8.55
N GLN A 329 19.32 16.15 -9.07
CA GLN A 329 20.14 15.93 -10.26
C GLN A 329 21.01 14.69 -10.16
N GLY A 330 21.59 14.43 -8.97
CA GLY A 330 22.41 13.24 -8.74
C GLY A 330 21.64 11.93 -8.88
N VAL A 331 20.34 11.93 -8.53
CA VAL A 331 19.46 10.77 -8.69
C VAL A 331 19.05 10.60 -10.16
N LEU A 332 18.64 11.69 -10.82
CA LEU A 332 18.26 11.66 -12.23
C LEU A 332 19.42 11.18 -13.13
N GLN A 333 20.67 11.61 -12.83
CA GLN A 333 21.84 11.11 -13.52
C GLN A 333 22.10 9.61 -13.25
N ALA A 334 21.87 9.15 -12.02
CA ALA A 334 22.01 7.74 -11.67
C ALA A 334 20.98 6.88 -12.42
N THR A 335 19.70 7.29 -12.44
CA THR A 335 18.67 6.57 -13.21
C THR A 335 19.00 6.52 -14.71
N GLN A 336 19.55 7.61 -15.26
CA GLN A 336 19.93 7.64 -16.67
C GLN A 336 21.09 6.67 -16.97
N ARG A 337 22.05 6.54 -16.05
CA ARG A 337 23.17 5.57 -16.20
C ARG A 337 22.67 4.14 -16.15
N GLU A 338 21.76 3.82 -15.22
CA GLU A 338 21.21 2.46 -15.11
C GLU A 338 20.43 2.10 -16.37
N LEU A 339 19.53 2.97 -16.84
CA LEU A 339 18.76 2.76 -18.06
C LEU A 339 19.61 2.73 -19.35
N ALA A 340 20.86 3.18 -19.31
CA ALA A 340 21.78 3.11 -20.45
C ALA A 340 22.64 1.82 -20.45
N LYS A 341 22.62 1.03 -19.37
CA LYS A 341 23.34 -0.26 -19.28
C LYS A 341 22.53 -1.42 -19.87
N SER A 342 21.21 -1.25 -19.99
CA SER A 342 20.27 -2.17 -20.62
C SER A 342 20.13 -1.90 -22.12
#